data_26b950d1c4d4aacfe70f7f940dd96b44
#
_entry.id   26b950d1c4d4aacfe70f7f940dd96b44
#
_cell.length_a   1.000
_cell.length_b   1.000
_cell.length_c   1.000
_cell.angle_alpha   90.00
_cell.angle_beta   90.00
_cell.angle_gamma   90.00
#
_symmetry.space_group_name_H-M   'P 1'
#
loop_
_entity.id
_entity.type
_entity.pdbx_description
1 polymer ?
#
loop_
_entity_poly.entity_id
_entity_poly.type
_entity_poly.pdbx_seq_one_letter_code
_entity_poly.pdbx_strand_id
1 'polypeptide(L)'
;GLQARIKDGQRGFRVLIAGSAASNAHTGWEVFDFLPEKDLYRAAKALKNWFHKYGNRRNRHKARMRYVFYKYGSEEAKRLYLEEFESLKKDGSMDFYAPALPLEHHKPAFAPLTEVKSEERRVKNSNVEEDCLDVEAFNIWKQRYAHKQTNAEGLKENLWYAYIPLKHGNNSTDFFAEVAEYLGNYGNDVIRFTKKEQIQVRNIPEEYLPNIYAFFK
;
A
#
# COMPACT_ATOMS: atom_id res chain seq x y z
N GLY A 1 -12.07 7.11 3.95
CA GLY A 1 -11.28 5.90 3.68
C GLY A 1 -11.79 5.18 2.44
N LEU A 2 -10.87 4.73 1.62
CA LEU A 2 -11.15 3.92 0.43
C LEU A 2 -10.51 2.54 0.65
N GLN A 3 -11.30 1.50 0.44
CA GLN A 3 -10.83 0.12 0.48
C GLN A 3 -11.07 -0.48 -0.90
N ALA A 4 -10.00 -0.82 -1.62
CA ALA A 4 -10.12 -1.44 -2.93
C ALA A 4 -10.89 -2.78 -2.85
N ARG A 5 -11.76 -3.01 -3.80
CA ARG A 5 -12.57 -4.22 -3.96
C ARG A 5 -12.72 -4.59 -5.42
N ILE A 6 -12.91 -5.87 -5.66
CA ILE A 6 -13.36 -6.39 -6.95
C ILE A 6 -14.73 -7.03 -6.71
N LYS A 7 -15.71 -6.66 -7.52
CA LYS A 7 -17.05 -7.24 -7.52
C LYS A 7 -17.45 -7.54 -8.96
N ASP A 8 -17.82 -8.78 -9.24
CA ASP A 8 -18.22 -9.24 -10.58
C ASP A 8 -17.18 -8.88 -11.68
N GLY A 9 -15.88 -9.03 -11.35
CA GLY A 9 -14.78 -8.69 -12.24
C GLY A 9 -14.52 -7.17 -12.41
N GLN A 10 -15.35 -6.32 -11.80
CA GLN A 10 -15.19 -4.86 -11.85
C GLN A 10 -14.39 -4.33 -10.66
N ARG A 11 -13.40 -3.47 -10.92
CA ARG A 11 -12.65 -2.75 -9.88
C ARG A 11 -13.49 -1.63 -9.28
N GLY A 12 -13.36 -1.44 -7.98
CA GLY A 12 -14.07 -0.39 -7.26
C GLY A 12 -13.59 -0.25 -5.82
N PHE A 13 -14.36 0.45 -5.03
CA PHE A 13 -14.00 0.78 -3.66
C PHE A 13 -15.19 0.67 -2.72
N ARG A 14 -14.94 0.14 -1.53
CA ARG A 14 -15.77 0.43 -0.38
C ARG A 14 -15.40 1.80 0.17
N VAL A 15 -16.38 2.67 0.40
CA VAL A 15 -16.13 4.06 0.79
C VAL A 15 -16.67 4.33 2.19
N LEU A 16 -15.77 4.76 3.07
CA LEU A 16 -16.08 5.21 4.42
C LEU A 16 -15.69 6.69 4.57
N ILE A 17 -16.57 7.50 5.14
CA ILE A 17 -16.30 8.93 5.35
C ILE A 17 -16.38 9.31 6.81
N ALA A 18 -15.84 10.46 7.17
CA ALA A 18 -15.92 11.09 8.47
C ALA A 18 -15.28 10.32 9.66
N GLY A 19 -14.46 9.29 9.41
CA GLY A 19 -13.69 8.62 10.47
C GLY A 19 -12.67 9.54 11.15
N SER A 20 -12.25 9.18 12.34
CA SER A 20 -11.29 9.93 13.14
C SER A 20 -10.47 9.00 14.03
N ALA A 21 -9.16 9.23 14.11
CA ALA A 21 -8.25 8.52 15.01
C ALA A 21 -7.79 9.37 16.21
N ALA A 22 -8.24 10.66 16.30
CA ALA A 22 -7.88 11.55 17.39
C ALA A 22 -8.79 11.35 18.63
N SER A 23 -8.78 12.30 19.56
CA SER A 23 -9.41 12.24 20.89
C SER A 23 -10.86 11.74 20.95
N ASN A 24 -11.61 11.78 19.87
CA ASN A 24 -12.90 11.12 19.74
C ASN A 24 -12.80 10.16 18.55
N ALA A 25 -12.07 9.06 18.74
CA ALA A 25 -11.87 8.05 17.72
C ALA A 25 -13.22 7.45 17.30
N HIS A 26 -13.45 7.38 16.00
CA HIS A 26 -14.65 6.81 15.41
C HIS A 26 -14.35 6.18 14.06
N THR A 27 -14.86 4.98 13.84
CA THR A 27 -14.83 4.35 12.51
C THR A 27 -15.66 5.20 11.54
N GLY A 28 -15.18 5.36 10.30
CA GLY A 28 -15.93 6.08 9.29
C GLY A 28 -17.30 5.44 9.02
N TRP A 29 -18.27 6.26 8.67
CA TRP A 29 -19.57 5.78 8.19
C TRP A 29 -19.46 5.30 6.76
N GLU A 30 -19.93 4.09 6.51
CA GLU A 30 -20.01 3.54 5.17
C GLU A 30 -21.09 4.27 4.36
N VAL A 31 -20.70 4.74 3.18
CA VAL A 31 -21.60 5.41 2.23
C VAL A 31 -21.76 4.62 0.94
N PHE A 32 -20.76 3.82 0.56
CA PHE A 32 -20.85 2.84 -0.50
C PHE A 32 -20.17 1.56 -0.04
N ASP A 33 -20.87 0.43 -0.13
CA ASP A 33 -20.25 -0.90 -0.02
C ASP A 33 -19.39 -1.18 -1.25
N PHE A 34 -19.86 -0.77 -2.43
CA PHE A 34 -19.12 -0.82 -3.67
C PHE A 34 -19.39 0.43 -4.52
N LEU A 35 -18.36 1.19 -4.79
CA LEU A 35 -18.35 2.30 -5.73
C LEU A 35 -17.48 1.90 -6.92
N PRO A 36 -17.99 1.85 -8.17
CA PRO A 36 -17.17 1.61 -9.34
C PRO A 36 -16.00 2.60 -9.43
N GLU A 37 -14.85 2.13 -9.89
CA GLU A 37 -13.63 2.93 -10.01
C GLU A 37 -13.86 4.26 -10.75
N LYS A 38 -14.59 4.23 -11.85
CA LYS A 38 -14.92 5.42 -12.67
C LYS A 38 -15.58 6.54 -11.89
N ASP A 39 -16.35 6.21 -10.85
CA ASP A 39 -17.10 7.18 -10.07
C ASP A 39 -16.30 7.82 -8.92
N LEU A 40 -15.02 7.50 -8.78
CA LEU A 40 -14.20 7.91 -7.63
C LEU A 40 -14.08 9.45 -7.52
N TYR A 41 -13.80 10.14 -8.63
CA TYR A 41 -13.71 11.61 -8.63
C TYR A 41 -15.05 12.27 -8.36
N ARG A 42 -16.13 11.70 -8.89
CA ARG A 42 -17.49 12.17 -8.63
C ARG A 42 -17.83 12.07 -7.14
N ALA A 43 -17.51 10.95 -6.50
CA ALA A 43 -17.69 10.75 -5.06
C ALA A 43 -16.85 11.73 -4.23
N ALA A 44 -15.60 11.99 -4.61
CA ALA A 44 -14.73 12.95 -3.93
C ALA A 44 -15.26 14.39 -4.09
N LYS A 45 -15.75 14.75 -5.26
CA LYS A 45 -16.35 16.07 -5.53
C LYS A 45 -17.64 16.27 -4.72
N ALA A 46 -18.49 15.23 -4.69
CA ALA A 46 -19.70 15.23 -3.87
C ALA A 46 -19.37 15.43 -2.38
N LEU A 47 -18.36 14.75 -1.87
CA LEU A 47 -17.91 14.88 -0.48
C LEU A 47 -17.44 16.31 -0.16
N LYS A 48 -16.68 16.92 -1.07
CA LYS A 48 -16.26 18.32 -0.95
C LYS A 48 -17.45 19.26 -0.89
N ASN A 49 -18.40 19.13 -1.82
CA ASN A 49 -19.58 19.97 -1.90
C ASN A 49 -20.48 19.79 -0.69
N TRP A 50 -20.76 18.54 -0.31
CA TRP A 50 -21.52 18.19 0.87
C TRP A 50 -20.94 18.82 2.15
N PHE A 51 -19.62 18.70 2.35
CA PHE A 51 -18.98 19.31 3.52
C PHE A 51 -18.95 20.83 3.43
N HIS A 52 -18.92 21.41 2.24
CA HIS A 52 -19.04 22.87 2.05
C HIS A 52 -20.43 23.37 2.46
N LYS A 53 -21.50 22.65 2.10
CA LYS A 53 -22.89 23.02 2.41
C LYS A 53 -23.25 22.80 3.89
N TYR A 54 -22.89 21.67 4.44
CA TYR A 54 -23.39 21.19 5.74
C TYR A 54 -22.37 21.25 6.87
N GLY A 55 -21.09 21.41 6.56
CA GLY A 55 -20.01 21.48 7.55
C GLY A 55 -19.99 22.77 8.33
N ASN A 56 -19.53 22.70 9.58
CA ASN A 56 -19.36 23.88 10.41
C ASN A 56 -18.12 24.68 9.97
N ARG A 57 -18.31 25.87 9.43
CA ARG A 57 -17.24 26.78 9.00
C ARG A 57 -16.88 27.86 10.01
N ARG A 58 -17.74 28.08 11.01
CA ARG A 58 -17.57 29.14 12.02
C ARG A 58 -16.68 28.70 13.19
N ASN A 59 -16.80 27.43 13.59
CA ASN A 59 -16.04 26.88 14.71
C ASN A 59 -14.97 25.90 14.21
N ARG A 60 -13.69 26.30 14.33
CA ARG A 60 -12.53 25.49 13.90
C ARG A 60 -12.50 24.09 14.53
N HIS A 61 -12.86 23.97 15.80
CA HIS A 61 -12.87 22.68 16.50
C HIS A 61 -13.95 21.74 16.01
N LYS A 62 -15.04 22.28 15.47
CA LYS A 62 -16.17 21.53 14.87
C LYS A 62 -16.12 21.47 13.34
N ALA A 63 -15.10 22.03 12.72
CA ALA A 63 -14.90 22.00 11.26
C ALA A 63 -14.30 20.65 10.80
N ARG A 64 -14.99 19.57 11.08
CA ARG A 64 -14.67 18.19 10.69
C ARG A 64 -15.93 17.48 10.21
N MET A 65 -15.80 16.57 9.24
CA MET A 65 -16.95 15.85 8.62
C MET A 65 -17.80 15.10 9.64
N ARG A 66 -17.21 14.52 10.70
CA ARG A 66 -17.95 13.79 11.74
C ARG A 66 -19.01 14.64 12.44
N TYR A 67 -18.83 15.95 12.56
CA TYR A 67 -19.80 16.83 13.18
C TYR A 67 -21.05 17.07 12.33
N VAL A 68 -20.99 16.80 11.04
CA VAL A 68 -22.19 16.75 10.19
C VAL A 68 -23.03 15.54 10.59
N PHE A 69 -22.41 14.37 10.77
CA PHE A 69 -23.10 13.17 11.25
C PHE A 69 -23.68 13.34 12.65
N TYR A 70 -22.95 14.00 13.55
CA TYR A 70 -23.47 14.28 14.90
C TYR A 70 -24.63 15.29 14.89
N LYS A 71 -24.66 16.18 13.93
CA LYS A 71 -25.72 17.20 13.82
C LYS A 71 -27.01 16.66 13.21
N TYR A 72 -26.88 15.88 12.14
CA TYR A 72 -28.03 15.42 11.35
C TYR A 72 -28.40 13.94 11.60
N GLY A 73 -27.58 13.20 12.30
CA GLY A 73 -27.69 11.74 12.41
C GLY A 73 -27.10 11.02 11.20
N SER A 74 -26.86 9.71 11.34
CA SER A 74 -26.16 8.93 10.33
C SER A 74 -26.93 8.81 9.02
N GLU A 75 -28.22 8.52 9.10
CA GLU A 75 -29.07 8.29 7.93
C GLU A 75 -29.27 9.56 7.10
N GLU A 76 -29.58 10.67 7.77
CA GLU A 76 -29.80 11.94 7.11
C GLU A 76 -28.50 12.49 6.52
N ALA A 77 -27.38 12.40 7.23
CA ALA A 77 -26.09 12.83 6.72
C ALA A 77 -25.66 12.04 5.48
N LYS A 78 -25.92 10.73 5.44
CA LYS A 78 -25.69 9.88 4.26
C LYS A 78 -26.62 10.27 3.11
N ARG A 79 -27.91 10.44 3.39
CA ARG A 79 -28.91 10.84 2.39
C ARG A 79 -28.48 12.14 1.70
N LEU A 80 -28.13 13.16 2.46
CA LEU A 80 -27.64 14.44 1.94
C LEU A 80 -26.36 14.31 1.11
N TYR A 81 -25.47 13.39 1.48
CA TYR A 81 -24.27 13.10 0.67
C TYR A 81 -24.62 12.40 -0.66
N LEU A 82 -25.51 11.42 -0.62
CA LEU A 82 -25.95 10.69 -1.81
C LEU A 82 -26.71 11.61 -2.78
N GLU A 83 -27.54 12.53 -2.28
CA GLU A 83 -28.17 13.55 -3.11
C GLU A 83 -27.16 14.44 -3.82
N GLU A 84 -26.11 14.87 -3.12
CA GLU A 84 -25.03 15.65 -3.73
C GLU A 84 -24.30 14.84 -4.79
N PHE A 85 -24.04 13.54 -4.52
CA PHE A 85 -23.40 12.64 -5.48
C PHE A 85 -24.27 12.46 -6.74
N GLU A 86 -25.58 12.25 -6.60
CA GLU A 86 -26.48 12.07 -7.73
C GLU A 86 -26.72 13.38 -8.52
N SER A 87 -26.60 14.54 -7.86
CA SER A 87 -26.75 15.85 -8.52
C SER A 87 -25.58 16.18 -9.48
N LEU A 88 -24.43 15.50 -9.33
CA LEU A 88 -23.29 15.72 -10.20
C LEU A 88 -23.48 15.05 -11.57
N LYS A 89 -23.01 15.72 -12.61
CA LYS A 89 -23.13 15.26 -14.00
C LYS A 89 -22.52 13.88 -14.20
N LYS A 90 -23.18 13.04 -14.97
CA LYS A 90 -22.73 11.71 -15.40
C LYS A 90 -22.31 11.73 -16.89
N ASP A 91 -21.60 12.78 -17.30
CA ASP A 91 -21.18 13.04 -18.70
C ASP A 91 -19.77 12.49 -19.01
N GLY A 92 -19.19 11.72 -18.11
CA GLY A 92 -17.83 11.19 -18.25
C GLY A 92 -16.71 12.16 -17.90
N SER A 93 -17.01 13.46 -17.69
CA SER A 93 -15.97 14.47 -17.38
C SER A 93 -15.24 14.23 -16.05
N MET A 94 -15.80 13.40 -15.17
CA MET A 94 -15.23 13.03 -13.88
C MET A 94 -14.90 11.55 -13.79
N ASP A 95 -14.93 10.83 -14.91
CA ASP A 95 -14.56 9.41 -14.91
C ASP A 95 -13.09 9.23 -14.54
N PHE A 96 -12.83 8.29 -13.66
CA PHE A 96 -11.48 7.93 -13.23
C PHE A 96 -11.20 6.47 -13.53
N TYR A 97 -10.08 6.22 -14.14
CA TYR A 97 -9.55 4.89 -14.33
C TYR A 97 -8.10 4.91 -13.86
N ALA A 98 -7.78 4.10 -12.83
CA ALA A 98 -6.39 3.93 -12.47
C ALA A 98 -5.64 3.33 -13.66
N PRO A 99 -4.49 3.89 -14.05
CA PRO A 99 -3.70 3.33 -15.13
C PRO A 99 -3.40 1.86 -14.79
N ALA A 100 -3.75 0.95 -15.70
CA ALA A 100 -3.26 -0.40 -15.64
C ALA A 100 -1.76 -0.33 -15.97
N LEU A 101 -0.92 -0.18 -14.95
CA LEU A 101 0.51 -0.39 -15.13
C LEU A 101 0.67 -1.87 -15.47
N PRO A 102 1.26 -2.20 -16.63
CA PRO A 102 1.63 -3.58 -16.90
C PRO A 102 2.51 -4.04 -15.73
N LEU A 103 2.12 -5.14 -15.09
CA LEU A 103 2.93 -5.75 -14.04
C LEU A 103 4.12 -6.42 -14.74
N GLU A 104 5.19 -5.67 -14.90
CA GLU A 104 6.45 -6.19 -15.43
C GLU A 104 7.23 -6.76 -14.26
N HIS A 105 7.38 -8.09 -14.25
CA HIS A 105 8.26 -8.79 -13.34
C HIS A 105 9.52 -9.17 -14.11
N HIS A 106 10.65 -8.65 -13.65
CA HIS A 106 11.94 -8.98 -14.20
C HIS A 106 12.64 -9.98 -13.28
N LYS A 107 13.34 -10.93 -13.91
CA LYS A 107 14.34 -11.69 -13.19
C LYS A 107 15.61 -10.83 -13.16
N PRO A 108 16.17 -10.51 -11.97
CA PRO A 108 17.39 -9.72 -11.91
C PRO A 108 18.52 -10.31 -12.75
N ALA A 109 19.36 -9.45 -13.29
CA ALA A 109 20.53 -9.87 -14.06
C ALA A 109 21.63 -10.52 -13.20
N PHE A 110 21.64 -10.23 -11.90
CA PHE A 110 22.55 -10.87 -10.94
C PHE A 110 22.01 -12.21 -10.43
N ALA A 111 22.92 -13.08 -10.01
CA ALA A 111 22.55 -14.39 -9.49
C ALA A 111 21.92 -14.30 -8.08
N PRO A 112 21.04 -15.25 -7.69
CA PRO A 112 20.63 -15.41 -6.32
C PRO A 112 21.84 -15.69 -5.42
N LEU A 113 21.86 -15.06 -4.22
CA LEU A 113 22.82 -15.42 -3.19
C LEU A 113 22.52 -16.84 -2.70
N THR A 114 23.48 -17.73 -2.88
CA THR A 114 23.39 -19.11 -2.39
C THR A 114 23.97 -19.20 -0.99
N GLU A 115 23.45 -20.15 -0.19
CA GLU A 115 24.01 -20.48 1.10
C GLU A 115 25.44 -21.03 0.91
N VAL A 116 26.45 -20.31 1.38
CA VAL A 116 27.80 -20.84 1.47
C VAL A 116 27.88 -21.65 2.76
N LYS A 117 28.01 -22.97 2.63
CA LYS A 117 28.18 -23.86 3.80
C LYS A 117 29.44 -23.44 4.57
N SER A 118 29.33 -23.38 5.90
CA SER A 118 30.39 -22.94 6.82
C SER A 118 31.72 -23.72 6.71
N GLU A 119 31.72 -24.86 6.07
CA GLU A 119 32.93 -25.70 5.88
C GLU A 119 33.85 -25.19 4.75
N GLU A 120 33.34 -24.47 3.76
CA GLU A 120 34.17 -23.92 2.67
C GLU A 120 34.92 -22.63 3.08
N ARG A 121 34.58 -22.04 4.22
CA ARG A 121 35.21 -20.83 4.79
C ARG A 121 36.67 -21.01 5.21
N ARG A 122 37.17 -22.26 5.35
CA ARG A 122 38.49 -22.53 5.95
C ARG A 122 39.67 -22.49 4.94
N VAL A 123 39.46 -22.32 3.67
CA VAL A 123 40.54 -22.56 2.67
C VAL A 123 40.90 -21.36 1.79
N LYS A 124 40.27 -20.19 1.89
CA LYS A 124 40.68 -19.05 1.04
C LYS A 124 41.11 -17.84 1.85
N ASN A 125 42.43 -17.74 2.05
CA ASN A 125 43.15 -16.50 2.38
C ASN A 125 43.17 -15.57 1.16
N SER A 126 42.15 -14.77 0.98
CA SER A 126 42.15 -13.62 0.09
C SER A 126 41.28 -12.52 0.63
N ASN A 127 41.82 -11.31 0.71
CA ASN A 127 41.24 -10.07 1.25
C ASN A 127 40.06 -9.53 0.41
N VAL A 128 39.03 -10.35 0.21
CA VAL A 128 37.72 -9.92 -0.29
C VAL A 128 36.73 -10.41 0.76
N GLU A 129 36.10 -9.48 1.46
CA GLU A 129 34.90 -9.78 2.23
C GLU A 129 33.83 -10.23 1.23
N GLU A 130 33.82 -11.53 0.92
CA GLU A 130 32.66 -12.15 0.29
C GLU A 130 31.51 -12.00 1.28
N ASP A 131 30.46 -11.32 0.88
CA ASP A 131 29.18 -11.19 1.61
C ASP A 131 28.60 -12.61 1.85
N CYS A 132 29.08 -13.26 2.91
CA CYS A 132 28.57 -14.55 3.30
C CYS A 132 27.23 -14.35 4.01
N LEU A 133 26.20 -14.93 3.46
CA LEU A 133 24.87 -14.97 4.06
C LEU A 133 24.97 -15.66 5.44
N ASP A 134 24.63 -14.92 6.50
CA ASP A 134 24.37 -15.50 7.80
C ASP A 134 23.03 -16.26 7.75
N VAL A 135 23.11 -17.57 7.56
CA VAL A 135 21.94 -18.44 7.30
C VAL A 135 20.98 -18.45 8.48
N GLU A 136 21.50 -18.44 9.71
CA GLU A 136 20.64 -18.43 10.90
C GLU A 136 19.88 -17.12 11.03
N ALA A 137 20.57 -15.99 10.91
CA ALA A 137 19.95 -14.67 10.95
C ALA A 137 18.99 -14.45 9.77
N PHE A 138 19.32 -14.95 8.58
CA PHE A 138 18.41 -14.92 7.43
C PHE A 138 17.15 -15.73 7.69
N ASN A 139 17.24 -16.95 8.24
CA ASN A 139 16.07 -17.78 8.52
C ASN A 139 15.16 -17.14 9.56
N ILE A 140 15.72 -16.52 10.59
CA ILE A 140 14.95 -15.75 11.59
C ILE A 140 14.25 -14.56 10.91
N TRP A 141 14.95 -13.82 10.05
CA TRP A 141 14.39 -12.71 9.30
C TRP A 141 13.28 -13.18 8.36
N LYS A 142 13.52 -14.25 7.58
CA LYS A 142 12.55 -14.83 6.65
C LYS A 142 11.26 -15.22 7.37
N GLN A 143 11.38 -15.92 8.49
CA GLN A 143 10.23 -16.33 9.29
C GLN A 143 9.43 -15.14 9.83
N ARG A 144 10.09 -14.06 10.21
CA ARG A 144 9.46 -12.89 10.85
C ARG A 144 8.87 -11.89 9.85
N TYR A 145 9.53 -11.67 8.72
CA TYR A 145 9.23 -10.55 7.83
C TYR A 145 8.85 -10.94 6.40
N ALA A 146 9.19 -12.15 5.95
CA ALA A 146 8.87 -12.59 4.59
C ALA A 146 7.64 -13.51 4.57
N HIS A 147 6.79 -13.32 3.56
CA HIS A 147 5.54 -14.06 3.42
C HIS A 147 5.29 -14.42 1.96
N LYS A 148 4.72 -15.61 1.74
CA LYS A 148 4.22 -15.99 0.41
C LYS A 148 3.13 -15.02 -0.03
N GLN A 149 3.23 -14.56 -1.27
CA GLN A 149 2.22 -13.70 -1.87
C GLN A 149 1.04 -14.60 -2.29
N THR A 150 -0.13 -14.35 -1.68
CA THR A 150 -1.36 -15.03 -2.09
C THR A 150 -1.84 -14.41 -3.39
N ASN A 151 -2.09 -15.26 -4.38
CA ASN A 151 -2.47 -14.84 -5.73
C ASN A 151 -3.84 -14.13 -5.72
N ALA A 152 -3.86 -12.85 -6.14
CA ALA A 152 -4.97 -12.37 -6.93
C ALA A 152 -4.79 -12.95 -8.35
N GLU A 153 -5.89 -13.33 -9.01
CA GLU A 153 -5.90 -13.92 -10.35
C GLU A 153 -4.86 -13.25 -11.28
N GLY A 154 -3.96 -14.05 -11.84
CA GLY A 154 -2.95 -13.61 -12.82
C GLY A 154 -1.52 -13.42 -12.33
N LEU A 155 -1.19 -13.61 -11.05
CA LEU A 155 0.19 -13.58 -10.57
C LEU A 155 0.83 -14.98 -10.68
N LYS A 156 2.09 -15.00 -11.14
CA LYS A 156 2.89 -16.22 -11.24
C LYS A 156 3.08 -16.86 -9.86
N GLU A 157 3.06 -18.18 -9.82
CA GLU A 157 3.32 -18.96 -8.60
C GLU A 157 4.71 -18.64 -8.01
N ASN A 158 4.81 -18.71 -6.67
CA ASN A 158 6.05 -18.58 -5.89
C ASN A 158 6.67 -17.17 -5.74
N LEU A 159 5.87 -16.12 -5.80
CA LEU A 159 6.33 -14.79 -5.41
C LEU A 159 6.15 -14.55 -3.91
N TRP A 160 7.07 -13.77 -3.36
CA TRP A 160 7.10 -13.40 -1.95
C TRP A 160 7.03 -11.89 -1.79
N TYR A 161 6.61 -11.46 -0.61
CA TYR A 161 6.80 -10.09 -0.15
C TYR A 161 7.47 -10.10 1.23
N ALA A 162 8.21 -9.05 1.52
CA ALA A 162 8.85 -8.86 2.81
C ALA A 162 8.59 -7.47 3.36
N TYR A 163 8.51 -7.35 4.68
CA TYR A 163 8.46 -6.08 5.38
C TYR A 163 9.85 -5.68 5.84
N ILE A 164 10.27 -4.48 5.50
CA ILE A 164 11.52 -3.87 5.90
C ILE A 164 11.19 -2.76 6.90
N PRO A 165 11.48 -2.95 8.20
CA PRO A 165 11.25 -1.93 9.20
C PRO A 165 12.21 -0.75 8.98
N LEU A 166 11.68 0.47 8.99
CA LEU A 166 12.48 1.68 8.99
C LEU A 166 12.64 2.20 10.42
N LYS A 167 13.84 2.63 10.78
CA LYS A 167 14.08 3.21 12.10
C LYS A 167 13.29 4.52 12.25
N HIS A 168 12.29 4.53 13.14
CA HIS A 168 11.39 5.66 13.37
C HIS A 168 10.64 6.15 12.11
N GLY A 169 10.44 5.28 11.11
CA GLY A 169 9.78 5.64 9.85
C GLY A 169 10.55 6.60 8.95
N ASN A 170 11.79 6.96 9.30
CA ASN A 170 12.61 7.93 8.59
C ASN A 170 13.86 7.27 8.01
N ASN A 171 14.24 7.75 6.83
CA ASN A 171 15.53 7.45 6.22
C ASN A 171 15.96 8.62 5.31
N SER A 172 17.22 8.63 4.87
CA SER A 172 17.73 9.65 3.96
C SER A 172 17.14 9.51 2.55
N THR A 173 17.18 10.58 1.78
CA THR A 173 16.81 10.55 0.35
C THR A 173 17.73 9.62 -0.44
N ASP A 174 19.01 9.56 -0.09
CA ASP A 174 20.00 8.70 -0.73
C ASP A 174 19.68 7.22 -0.52
N PHE A 175 19.30 6.83 0.70
CA PHE A 175 18.82 5.49 0.97
C PHE A 175 17.62 5.12 0.08
N PHE A 176 16.64 6.02 -0.08
CA PHE A 176 15.49 5.73 -0.94
C PHE A 176 15.86 5.67 -2.43
N ALA A 177 16.88 6.44 -2.86
CA ALA A 177 17.40 6.36 -4.21
C ALA A 177 18.07 4.99 -4.48
N GLU A 178 18.93 4.54 -3.56
CA GLU A 178 19.57 3.22 -3.62
C GLU A 178 18.55 2.09 -3.61
N VAL A 179 17.54 2.17 -2.74
CA VAL A 179 16.43 1.20 -2.68
C VAL A 179 15.67 1.15 -4.00
N ALA A 180 15.38 2.31 -4.61
CA ALA A 180 14.66 2.37 -5.88
C ALA A 180 15.48 1.78 -7.03
N GLU A 181 16.78 2.08 -7.10
CA GLU A 181 17.69 1.53 -8.09
C GLU A 181 17.81 0.01 -7.95
N TYR A 182 18.09 -0.47 -6.74
CA TYR A 182 18.25 -1.89 -6.48
C TYR A 182 16.97 -2.69 -6.77
N LEU A 183 15.83 -2.22 -6.27
CA LEU A 183 14.56 -2.93 -6.43
C LEU A 183 13.99 -2.80 -7.86
N GLY A 184 14.41 -1.82 -8.64
CA GLY A 184 14.08 -1.71 -10.07
C GLY A 184 14.48 -2.94 -10.88
N ASN A 185 15.49 -3.69 -10.43
CA ASN A 185 15.90 -4.94 -11.07
C ASN A 185 14.83 -6.06 -11.01
N TYR A 186 13.85 -5.95 -10.12
CA TYR A 186 12.76 -6.93 -9.99
C TYR A 186 11.49 -6.54 -10.75
N GLY A 187 11.50 -5.39 -11.41
CA GLY A 187 10.37 -4.87 -12.17
C GLY A 187 9.74 -3.63 -11.56
N ASN A 188 8.56 -3.29 -12.05
CA ASN A 188 7.78 -2.20 -11.49
C ASN A 188 6.84 -2.69 -10.37
N ASP A 189 6.27 -1.75 -9.60
CA ASP A 189 5.32 -2.06 -8.53
C ASP A 189 5.88 -2.97 -7.40
N VAL A 190 7.18 -2.89 -7.16
CA VAL A 190 7.90 -3.73 -6.18
C VAL A 190 7.85 -3.13 -4.78
N ILE A 191 7.66 -1.81 -4.64
CA ILE A 191 7.72 -1.08 -3.37
C ILE A 191 6.34 -0.60 -2.95
N ARG A 192 6.01 -0.77 -1.67
CA ARG A 192 4.86 -0.16 -1.00
C ARG A 192 5.29 0.45 0.33
N PHE A 193 4.79 1.63 0.64
CA PHE A 193 4.87 2.19 1.98
C PHE A 193 3.68 1.74 2.80
N THR A 194 3.92 1.27 4.03
CA THR A 194 2.86 0.75 4.88
C THR A 194 2.47 1.74 5.97
N LYS A 195 1.28 1.58 6.53
CA LYS A 195 0.81 2.38 7.68
C LYS A 195 1.59 2.13 8.97
N LYS A 196 2.48 1.14 8.98
CA LYS A 196 3.36 0.82 10.13
C LYS A 196 4.76 1.39 9.97
N GLU A 197 4.92 2.40 9.07
CA GLU A 197 6.21 3.04 8.81
C GLU A 197 7.29 2.03 8.35
N GLN A 198 6.90 1.13 7.46
CA GLN A 198 7.75 0.09 6.89
C GLN A 198 7.71 0.17 5.36
N ILE A 199 8.74 -0.29 4.70
CA ILE A 199 8.70 -0.64 3.29
C ILE A 199 8.20 -2.08 3.17
N GLN A 200 7.22 -2.31 2.30
CA GLN A 200 6.89 -3.63 1.81
C GLN A 200 7.54 -3.80 0.43
N VAL A 201 8.46 -4.75 0.33
CA VAL A 201 9.04 -5.21 -0.93
C VAL A 201 8.25 -6.41 -1.39
N ARG A 202 7.78 -6.43 -2.64
CA ARG A 202 6.89 -7.47 -3.16
C ARG A 202 7.31 -7.98 -4.53
N ASN A 203 6.65 -9.05 -5.01
CA ASN A 203 6.92 -9.67 -6.29
C ASN A 203 8.35 -10.25 -6.39
N ILE A 204 8.89 -10.70 -5.29
CA ILE A 204 10.26 -11.24 -5.20
C ILE A 204 10.19 -12.76 -5.38
N PRO A 205 10.92 -13.35 -6.35
CA PRO A 205 11.07 -14.79 -6.42
C PRO A 205 11.76 -15.31 -5.15
N GLU A 206 11.37 -16.50 -4.68
CA GLU A 206 11.86 -17.03 -3.40
C GLU A 206 13.38 -17.13 -3.34
N GLU A 207 14.01 -17.53 -4.45
CA GLU A 207 15.46 -17.65 -4.59
C GLU A 207 16.23 -16.35 -4.35
N TYR A 208 15.57 -15.17 -4.49
CA TYR A 208 16.18 -13.86 -4.28
C TYR A 208 15.90 -13.24 -2.90
N LEU A 209 15.20 -13.94 -2.02
CA LEU A 209 15.00 -13.44 -0.65
C LEU A 209 16.33 -13.22 0.12
N PRO A 210 17.37 -14.06 -0.05
CA PRO A 210 18.67 -13.79 0.53
C PRO A 210 19.30 -12.47 0.05
N ASN A 211 19.14 -12.11 -1.22
CA ASN A 211 19.63 -10.86 -1.76
C ASN A 211 18.90 -9.65 -1.15
N ILE A 212 17.57 -9.75 -0.98
CA ILE A 212 16.78 -8.72 -0.29
C ILE A 212 17.25 -8.56 1.16
N TYR A 213 17.45 -9.67 1.87
CA TYR A 213 17.96 -9.64 3.24
C TYR A 213 19.34 -8.98 3.33
N ALA A 214 20.27 -9.35 2.45
CA ALA A 214 21.64 -8.80 2.44
C ALA A 214 21.64 -7.29 2.14
N PHE A 215 20.80 -6.85 1.21
CA PHE A 215 20.70 -5.42 0.85
C PHE A 215 20.17 -4.55 2.01
N PHE A 216 19.27 -5.05 2.83
CA PHE A 216 18.66 -4.28 3.93
C PHE A 216 19.28 -4.56 5.31
N LYS A 217 20.33 -5.38 5.41
CA LYS A 217 21.09 -5.64 6.64
C LYS A 217 21.98 -4.48 7.02
#